data_b192fa9f31d8e8c1ddbf3b96410fab87
#
_entry.id   b192fa9f31d8e8c1ddbf3b96410fab87
#
_cell.length_a   1.000
_cell.length_b   1.000
_cell.length_c   1.000
_cell.angle_alpha   90.00
_cell.angle_beta   90.00
_cell.angle_gamma   90.00
#
_symmetry.space_group_name_H-M   'P 1'
#
loop_
_entity.id
_entity.type
_entity.pdbx_description
1 polymer ?
#
loop_
_entity_poly.entity_id
_entity_poly.type
_entity_poly.pdbx_seq_one_letter_code
_entity_poly.pdbx_strand_id
1 'polypeptide(L)'
;MPNNIDTPVVPEYITVHLGLPDQPAENVRVPFVAYIKNVASSEIYPNWPESAIHANILAQISYAMNRIYTEYYRSRGYDFDITSTTQYDQKFILNRDIFENISQIVDHIFNDYVVKQGTVQPYFTQYCNGTTSTCPGLSQWGTVGLARQGLVPYEILQRFYGDDINIVFNAPVGNNEESYPGVALRLGSIVESVRVLQRELNRIGDNYPAIPRIPQISVYYDLPTENAVRAFQKIFNLTPDGVVGKATWYKIC
;
A
#
# COMPACT_ATOMS: atom_id res chain seq x y z
N MET A 1 -13.99 -13.35 20.56
CA MET A 1 -13.74 -13.34 19.11
C MET A 1 -12.52 -12.49 18.90
N PRO A 2 -11.52 -12.90 18.14
CA PRO A 2 -10.34 -12.07 17.93
C PRO A 2 -10.77 -10.80 17.19
N ASN A 3 -10.27 -9.65 17.67
CA ASN A 3 -10.42 -8.37 17.01
C ASN A 3 -10.02 -8.54 15.55
N ASN A 4 -10.93 -8.25 14.65
CA ASN A 4 -10.63 -8.14 13.23
C ASN A 4 -9.76 -6.88 13.08
N ILE A 5 -8.45 -7.06 13.18
CA ILE A 5 -7.50 -6.02 12.78
C ILE A 5 -7.58 -6.06 11.26
N ASP A 6 -8.15 -5.02 10.65
CA ASP A 6 -8.37 -4.97 9.21
C ASP A 6 -7.03 -5.19 8.49
N THR A 7 -6.93 -6.32 7.81
CA THR A 7 -5.76 -6.66 7.01
C THR A 7 -5.66 -5.63 5.88
N PRO A 8 -4.51 -4.95 5.69
CA PRO A 8 -4.31 -4.02 4.60
C PRO A 8 -4.70 -4.63 3.25
N VAL A 9 -5.46 -3.88 2.49
CA VAL A 9 -5.91 -4.28 1.15
C VAL A 9 -4.80 -3.98 0.16
N VAL A 10 -4.45 -4.94 -0.69
CA VAL A 10 -3.55 -4.70 -1.82
C VAL A 10 -4.28 -3.87 -2.87
N PRO A 11 -3.73 -2.75 -3.32
CA PRO A 11 -4.42 -1.89 -4.27
C PRO A 11 -4.52 -2.54 -5.65
N GLU A 12 -5.60 -2.28 -6.38
CA GLU A 12 -5.68 -2.68 -7.79
C GLU A 12 -4.72 -1.87 -8.67
N TYR A 13 -4.50 -0.61 -8.32
CA TYR A 13 -3.66 0.33 -9.06
C TYR A 13 -2.70 1.07 -8.13
N ILE A 14 -1.60 1.54 -8.71
CA ILE A 14 -0.62 2.42 -8.06
C ILE A 14 -0.31 3.60 -8.99
N THR A 15 -0.17 4.80 -8.42
CA THR A 15 0.24 5.98 -9.16
C THR A 15 1.73 6.20 -9.01
N VAL A 16 2.46 6.13 -10.11
CA VAL A 16 3.92 6.24 -10.18
C VAL A 16 4.31 7.60 -10.76
N HIS A 17 5.10 8.36 -10.04
CA HIS A 17 5.73 9.59 -10.53
C HIS A 17 7.01 9.25 -11.31
N LEU A 18 7.08 9.66 -12.58
CA LEU A 18 8.18 9.31 -13.48
C LEU A 18 9.42 10.20 -13.31
N GLY A 19 9.74 10.59 -12.08
CA GLY A 19 10.84 11.49 -11.78
C GLY A 19 11.22 11.54 -10.31
N LEU A 20 11.95 12.59 -9.94
CA LEU A 20 12.26 12.92 -8.55
C LEU A 20 11.05 13.59 -7.91
N PRO A 21 10.78 13.39 -6.60
CA PRO A 21 9.54 13.84 -5.96
C PRO A 21 9.22 15.32 -6.16
N ASP A 22 10.22 16.18 -6.10
CA ASP A 22 10.08 17.64 -6.14
C ASP A 22 10.29 18.23 -7.54
N GLN A 23 10.34 17.39 -8.57
CA GLN A 23 10.52 17.85 -9.95
C GLN A 23 9.28 17.56 -10.80
N PRO A 24 8.94 18.43 -11.74
CA PRO A 24 7.83 18.17 -12.66
C PRO A 24 8.10 16.91 -13.48
N ALA A 25 7.19 15.92 -13.39
CA ALA A 25 7.19 14.73 -14.21
C ALA A 25 5.77 14.19 -14.34
N GLU A 26 5.54 13.27 -15.26
CA GLU A 26 4.26 12.63 -15.47
C GLU A 26 3.96 11.67 -14.31
N ASN A 27 2.69 11.65 -13.87
CA ASN A 27 2.16 10.62 -12.98
C ASN A 27 1.39 9.60 -13.83
N VAL A 28 1.81 8.34 -13.78
CA VAL A 28 1.13 7.25 -14.48
C VAL A 28 0.43 6.34 -13.50
N ARG A 29 -0.84 6.04 -13.75
CA ARG A 29 -1.62 5.06 -12.98
C ARG A 29 -1.54 3.71 -13.68
N VAL A 30 -0.99 2.69 -13.02
CA VAL A 30 -0.80 1.35 -13.56
C VAL A 30 -1.39 0.30 -12.62
N PRO A 31 -1.83 -0.88 -13.13
CA PRO A 31 -2.22 -1.98 -12.26
C PRO A 31 -1.07 -2.36 -11.32
N PHE A 32 -1.36 -2.60 -10.05
CA PHE A 32 -0.33 -2.92 -9.03
C PHE A 32 0.51 -4.15 -9.42
N VAL A 33 -0.14 -5.18 -9.94
CA VAL A 33 0.54 -6.39 -10.45
C VAL A 33 1.53 -6.03 -11.57
N ALA A 34 1.12 -5.19 -12.52
CA ALA A 34 1.99 -4.75 -13.61
C ALA A 34 3.16 -3.89 -13.10
N TYR A 35 2.93 -3.07 -12.09
CA TYR A 35 3.97 -2.31 -11.40
C TYR A 35 5.03 -3.23 -10.80
N ILE A 36 4.63 -4.23 -10.02
CA ILE A 36 5.56 -5.18 -9.38
C ILE A 36 6.35 -5.99 -10.43
N LYS A 37 5.69 -6.47 -11.49
CA LYS A 37 6.36 -7.14 -12.61
C LYS A 37 7.44 -6.27 -13.25
N ASN A 38 7.14 -5.00 -13.44
CA ASN A 38 8.05 -4.01 -14.02
C ASN A 38 9.26 -3.77 -13.10
N VAL A 39 9.01 -3.47 -11.82
CA VAL A 39 10.07 -3.25 -10.83
C VAL A 39 10.97 -4.48 -10.71
N ALA A 40 10.41 -5.67 -10.54
CA ALA A 40 11.18 -6.90 -10.42
C ALA A 40 12.04 -7.14 -11.69
N SER A 41 11.45 -6.99 -12.87
CA SER A 41 12.21 -7.11 -14.12
C SER A 41 13.25 -6.00 -14.31
N SER A 42 13.14 -4.86 -13.61
CA SER A 42 14.10 -3.74 -13.68
C SER A 42 15.28 -3.87 -12.71
N GLU A 43 15.13 -4.65 -11.64
CA GLU A 43 16.06 -4.65 -10.53
C GLU A 43 16.75 -5.99 -10.30
N ILE A 44 16.11 -7.12 -10.67
CA ILE A 44 16.66 -8.46 -10.47
C ILE A 44 16.73 -9.24 -11.79
N TYR A 45 17.43 -10.36 -11.78
CA TYR A 45 17.70 -11.12 -13.00
C TYR A 45 16.88 -12.41 -13.06
N PRO A 46 16.33 -12.77 -14.25
CA PRO A 46 15.46 -13.92 -14.42
C PRO A 46 16.19 -15.28 -14.24
N ASN A 47 17.53 -15.30 -14.32
CA ASN A 47 18.34 -16.50 -14.17
C ASN A 47 18.85 -16.72 -12.73
N TRP A 48 18.38 -15.95 -11.76
CA TRP A 48 18.68 -16.19 -10.35
C TRP A 48 17.93 -17.42 -9.83
N PRO A 49 18.41 -18.03 -8.72
CA PRO A 49 17.64 -19.09 -8.05
C PRO A 49 16.24 -18.60 -7.69
N GLU A 50 15.23 -19.44 -7.84
CA GLU A 50 13.83 -19.10 -7.65
C GLU A 50 13.56 -18.53 -6.24
N SER A 51 14.15 -19.14 -5.18
CA SER A 51 14.02 -18.63 -3.81
C SER A 51 14.54 -17.19 -3.66
N ALA A 52 15.60 -16.82 -4.39
CA ALA A 52 16.11 -15.45 -4.39
C ALA A 52 15.14 -14.49 -5.09
N ILE A 53 14.58 -14.90 -6.24
CA ILE A 53 13.59 -14.11 -6.97
C ILE A 53 12.36 -13.88 -6.10
N HIS A 54 11.79 -14.92 -5.48
CA HIS A 54 10.66 -14.81 -4.57
C HIS A 54 10.92 -13.87 -3.40
N ALA A 55 12.06 -14.00 -2.71
CA ALA A 55 12.40 -13.15 -1.57
C ALA A 55 12.49 -11.66 -1.97
N ASN A 56 13.09 -11.39 -3.13
CA ASN A 56 13.16 -10.01 -3.66
C ASN A 56 11.78 -9.46 -4.02
N ILE A 57 10.92 -10.26 -4.67
CA ILE A 57 9.57 -9.82 -5.05
C ILE A 57 8.73 -9.55 -3.81
N LEU A 58 8.77 -10.40 -2.77
CA LEU A 58 8.09 -10.15 -1.50
C LEU A 58 8.57 -8.85 -0.83
N ALA A 59 9.87 -8.57 -0.88
CA ALA A 59 10.40 -7.31 -0.40
C ALA A 59 9.90 -6.12 -1.24
N GLN A 60 9.85 -6.23 -2.56
CA GLN A 60 9.36 -5.17 -3.46
C GLN A 60 7.88 -4.89 -3.27
N ILE A 61 7.04 -5.92 -3.10
CA ILE A 61 5.62 -5.80 -2.79
C ILE A 61 5.43 -5.06 -1.45
N SER A 62 6.11 -5.54 -0.41
CA SER A 62 5.99 -4.99 0.95
C SER A 62 6.43 -3.52 1.02
N TYR A 63 7.50 -3.18 0.30
CA TYR A 63 7.98 -1.81 0.16
C TYR A 63 6.91 -0.89 -0.46
N ALA A 64 6.37 -1.28 -1.63
CA ALA A 64 5.35 -0.50 -2.32
C ALA A 64 4.08 -0.37 -1.48
N MET A 65 3.62 -1.47 -0.87
CA MET A 65 2.46 -1.45 0.02
C MET A 65 2.68 -0.57 1.25
N ASN A 66 3.89 -0.56 1.83
CA ASN A 66 4.20 0.34 2.95
C ASN A 66 4.08 1.82 2.53
N ARG A 67 4.58 2.18 1.34
CA ARG A 67 4.46 3.55 0.80
C ARG A 67 3.00 3.98 0.67
N ILE A 68 2.16 3.08 0.18
CA ILE A 68 0.71 3.32 0.01
C ILE A 68 0.03 3.37 1.37
N TYR A 69 0.20 2.36 2.20
CA TYR A 69 -0.45 2.25 3.51
C TYR A 69 -0.10 3.39 4.46
N THR A 70 1.16 3.84 4.47
CA THR A 70 1.60 4.99 5.27
C THR A 70 1.32 6.33 4.59
N GLU A 71 0.81 6.33 3.37
CA GLU A 71 0.62 7.52 2.53
C GLU A 71 1.86 8.39 2.46
N TYR A 72 3.01 7.76 2.30
CA TYR A 72 4.29 8.42 2.44
C TYR A 72 4.40 9.71 1.62
N TYR A 73 3.97 9.72 0.37
CA TYR A 73 3.93 10.89 -0.50
C TYR A 73 2.64 11.71 -0.35
N ARG A 74 1.49 11.06 -0.33
CA ARG A 74 0.20 11.75 -0.25
C ARG A 74 0.05 12.57 1.02
N SER A 75 0.56 12.10 2.16
CA SER A 75 0.56 12.86 3.42
C SER A 75 1.44 14.11 3.38
N ARG A 76 2.32 14.22 2.38
CA ARG A 76 3.21 15.37 2.13
C ARG A 76 2.68 16.31 1.05
N GLY A 77 1.47 16.05 0.53
CA GLY A 77 0.81 16.88 -0.47
C GLY A 77 1.08 16.49 -1.93
N TYR A 78 1.74 15.36 -2.17
CA TYR A 78 1.93 14.84 -3.52
C TYR A 78 0.69 14.06 -3.98
N ASP A 79 0.47 13.97 -5.28
CA ASP A 79 -0.67 13.29 -5.92
C ASP A 79 -0.30 11.90 -6.48
N PHE A 80 0.79 11.30 -6.01
CA PHE A 80 1.28 9.98 -6.39
C PHE A 80 1.61 9.14 -5.15
N ASP A 81 1.78 7.82 -5.35
CA ASP A 81 2.03 6.85 -4.29
C ASP A 81 3.52 6.52 -4.15
N ILE A 82 4.26 6.55 -5.28
CA ILE A 82 5.66 6.13 -5.35
C ILE A 82 6.38 6.81 -6.51
N THR A 83 7.71 6.92 -6.43
CA THR A 83 8.54 7.42 -7.55
C THR A 83 9.11 6.26 -8.38
N SER A 84 9.57 6.56 -9.59
CA SER A 84 10.18 5.58 -10.51
C SER A 84 11.69 5.39 -10.32
N THR A 85 12.31 5.99 -9.29
CA THR A 85 13.77 6.06 -9.16
C THR A 85 14.27 5.34 -7.91
N THR A 86 15.39 4.62 -8.03
CA THR A 86 16.06 3.94 -6.90
C THR A 86 16.71 4.90 -5.89
N GLN A 87 16.76 6.19 -6.21
CA GLN A 87 17.24 7.20 -5.27
C GLN A 87 16.25 7.39 -4.12
N TYR A 88 14.96 7.23 -4.38
CA TYR A 88 13.89 7.45 -3.42
C TYR A 88 13.09 6.18 -3.13
N ASP A 89 12.81 5.38 -4.17
CA ASP A 89 11.96 4.21 -4.06
C ASP A 89 12.46 3.03 -4.92
N GLN A 90 11.74 2.65 -5.97
CA GLN A 90 11.97 1.46 -6.78
C GLN A 90 12.16 1.81 -8.25
N LYS A 91 12.93 1.02 -8.98
CA LYS A 91 13.19 1.25 -10.40
C LYS A 91 12.00 0.82 -11.25
N PHE A 92 11.18 1.76 -11.63
CA PHE A 92 10.11 1.57 -12.61
C PHE A 92 10.52 2.18 -13.95
N ILE A 93 10.37 1.42 -15.05
CA ILE A 93 10.68 1.88 -16.41
C ILE A 93 9.42 1.69 -17.26
N LEU A 94 8.77 2.79 -17.63
CA LEU A 94 7.55 2.75 -18.43
C LEU A 94 7.77 1.96 -19.74
N ASN A 95 6.82 1.07 -20.06
CA ASN A 95 6.81 0.23 -21.27
C ASN A 95 8.02 -0.73 -21.46
N ARG A 96 8.71 -1.09 -20.36
CA ARG A 96 9.76 -2.10 -20.46
C ARG A 96 9.18 -3.51 -20.68
N ASP A 97 9.93 -4.38 -21.32
CA ASP A 97 9.63 -5.80 -21.43
C ASP A 97 9.76 -6.51 -20.08
N ILE A 98 8.83 -7.41 -19.79
CA ILE A 98 8.76 -8.18 -18.55
C ILE A 98 9.31 -9.60 -18.82
N PHE A 99 10.17 -10.08 -17.92
CA PHE A 99 10.65 -11.46 -17.99
C PHE A 99 9.54 -12.44 -17.60
N GLU A 100 9.34 -13.47 -18.42
CA GLU A 100 8.23 -14.41 -18.29
C GLU A 100 8.20 -15.13 -16.93
N ASN A 101 9.33 -15.68 -16.48
CA ASN A 101 9.39 -16.36 -15.19
C ASN A 101 9.15 -15.43 -14.00
N ILE A 102 9.62 -14.18 -14.07
CA ILE A 102 9.33 -13.14 -13.06
C ILE A 102 7.84 -12.82 -13.07
N SER A 103 7.23 -12.67 -14.26
CA SER A 103 5.79 -12.45 -14.41
C SER A 103 4.97 -13.53 -13.73
N GLN A 104 5.31 -14.80 -13.97
CA GLN A 104 4.63 -15.95 -13.38
C GLN A 104 4.75 -15.97 -11.85
N ILE A 105 5.92 -15.70 -11.31
CA ILE A 105 6.10 -15.62 -9.85
C ILE A 105 5.26 -14.48 -9.26
N VAL A 106 5.31 -13.29 -9.86
CA VAL A 106 4.51 -12.15 -9.38
C VAL A 106 3.02 -12.48 -9.40
N ASP A 107 2.51 -13.13 -10.47
CA ASP A 107 1.09 -13.51 -10.54
C ASP A 107 0.65 -14.43 -9.39
N HIS A 108 1.58 -15.21 -8.81
CA HIS A 108 1.27 -16.10 -7.69
C HIS A 108 1.33 -15.41 -6.32
N ILE A 109 2.14 -14.36 -6.15
CA ILE A 109 2.42 -13.79 -4.83
C ILE A 109 2.19 -12.27 -4.72
N PHE A 110 1.59 -11.63 -5.71
CA PHE A 110 1.45 -10.15 -5.75
C PHE A 110 0.64 -9.58 -4.57
N ASN A 111 -0.14 -10.41 -3.89
CA ASN A 111 -0.93 -10.05 -2.72
C ASN A 111 -0.40 -10.70 -1.42
N ASP A 112 0.85 -11.13 -1.43
CA ASP A 112 1.57 -11.55 -0.24
C ASP A 112 2.55 -10.45 0.18
N TYR A 113 2.65 -10.16 1.47
CA TYR A 113 3.57 -9.12 1.93
C TYR A 113 4.13 -9.38 3.33
N VAL A 114 5.27 -8.80 3.63
CA VAL A 114 5.97 -8.93 4.91
C VAL A 114 5.42 -7.97 5.94
N VAL A 115 5.24 -8.44 7.16
CA VAL A 115 4.87 -7.66 8.34
C VAL A 115 5.84 -7.95 9.50
N LYS A 116 5.90 -7.09 10.50
CA LYS A 116 6.46 -7.45 11.81
C LYS A 116 5.42 -8.23 12.62
N GLN A 117 5.86 -9.21 13.41
CA GLN A 117 4.98 -9.98 14.28
C GLN A 117 4.15 -9.06 15.18
N GLY A 118 2.85 -9.37 15.29
CA GLY A 118 1.90 -8.57 16.09
C GLY A 118 1.43 -7.29 15.40
N THR A 119 1.79 -7.05 14.14
CA THR A 119 1.28 -5.93 13.33
C THR A 119 0.62 -6.43 12.06
N VAL A 120 -0.18 -5.57 11.42
CA VAL A 120 -0.76 -5.79 10.10
C VAL A 120 -0.15 -4.85 9.05
N GLN A 121 0.56 -3.83 9.50
CA GLN A 121 1.17 -2.84 8.63
C GLN A 121 2.22 -3.51 7.74
N PRO A 122 2.16 -3.33 6.41
CA PRO A 122 3.23 -3.76 5.52
C PRO A 122 4.57 -3.21 5.98
N TYR A 123 5.53 -4.11 6.17
CA TYR A 123 6.85 -3.70 6.67
C TYR A 123 7.60 -2.92 5.60
N PHE A 124 8.31 -1.86 6.02
CA PHE A 124 9.17 -1.11 5.13
C PHE A 124 10.44 -1.93 4.84
N THR A 125 10.34 -2.77 3.85
CA THR A 125 11.39 -3.71 3.41
C THR A 125 12.42 -3.00 2.54
N GLN A 126 13.23 -2.14 3.12
CA GLN A 126 14.32 -1.48 2.39
C GLN A 126 15.28 -2.53 1.81
N TYR A 127 15.75 -2.29 0.58
CA TYR A 127 16.69 -3.15 -0.10
C TYR A 127 17.62 -2.36 -1.01
N CYS A 128 18.70 -2.97 -1.42
CA CYS A 128 19.69 -2.40 -2.34
C CYS A 128 20.41 -3.51 -3.12
N ASN A 129 21.16 -3.11 -4.13
CA ASN A 129 21.89 -4.08 -4.96
C ASN A 129 22.82 -5.02 -4.13
N GLY A 130 23.52 -4.49 -3.13
CA GLY A 130 24.40 -5.24 -2.26
C GLY A 130 25.82 -5.45 -2.80
N THR A 131 26.10 -4.92 -4.00
CA THR A 131 27.46 -4.93 -4.60
C THR A 131 27.93 -3.53 -4.95
N THR A 132 27.09 -2.75 -5.63
CA THR A 132 27.36 -1.36 -6.00
C THR A 132 26.79 -0.34 -5.03
N SER A 133 25.83 -0.76 -4.21
CA SER A 133 25.22 0.02 -3.12
C SER A 133 24.96 -0.89 -1.93
N THR A 134 25.06 -0.33 -0.72
CA THR A 134 24.77 -1.02 0.55
C THR A 134 23.72 -0.26 1.34
N CYS A 135 22.89 -0.98 2.08
CA CYS A 135 21.84 -0.42 2.94
C CYS A 135 21.62 -1.33 4.16
N PRO A 136 20.94 -0.89 5.19
CA PRO A 136 20.61 -1.71 6.35
C PRO A 136 19.51 -2.76 6.09
N GLY A 137 19.05 -2.92 4.83
CA GLY A 137 18.01 -3.84 4.42
C GLY A 137 18.53 -5.04 3.63
N LEU A 138 17.69 -5.59 2.75
CA LEU A 138 18.01 -6.75 1.96
C LEU A 138 19.05 -6.43 0.88
N SER A 139 20.10 -7.25 0.82
CA SER A 139 21.04 -7.28 -0.30
C SER A 139 20.50 -8.18 -1.41
N GLN A 140 20.17 -7.62 -2.57
CA GLN A 140 19.62 -8.37 -3.70
C GLN A 140 20.57 -9.49 -4.14
N TRP A 141 21.86 -9.21 -4.33
CA TRP A 141 22.87 -10.24 -4.62
C TRP A 141 23.13 -11.19 -3.44
N GLY A 142 22.97 -10.70 -2.20
CA GLY A 142 23.07 -11.53 -1.01
C GLY A 142 22.02 -12.65 -0.98
N THR A 143 20.80 -12.38 -1.49
CA THR A 143 19.75 -13.40 -1.58
C THR A 143 20.16 -14.58 -2.47
N VAL A 144 20.91 -14.32 -3.54
CA VAL A 144 21.40 -15.37 -4.46
C VAL A 144 22.35 -16.33 -3.73
N GLY A 145 23.24 -15.78 -2.89
CA GLY A 145 24.16 -16.60 -2.09
C GLY A 145 23.42 -17.49 -1.09
N LEU A 146 22.39 -16.95 -0.41
CA LEU A 146 21.56 -17.70 0.54
C LEU A 146 20.69 -18.76 -0.16
N ALA A 147 20.08 -18.43 -1.29
CA ALA A 147 19.30 -19.38 -2.08
C ALA A 147 20.14 -20.55 -2.59
N ARG A 148 21.40 -20.30 -3.00
CA ARG A 148 22.34 -21.36 -3.39
C ARG A 148 22.74 -22.26 -2.23
N GLN A 149 22.62 -21.84 -0.99
CA GLN A 149 22.78 -22.63 0.23
C GLN A 149 21.53 -23.42 0.59
N GLY A 150 20.43 -23.29 -0.20
CA GLY A 150 19.19 -24.01 -0.01
C GLY A 150 18.15 -23.31 0.86
N LEU A 151 18.37 -22.05 1.25
CA LEU A 151 17.39 -21.30 2.03
C LEU A 151 16.13 -21.01 1.20
N VAL A 152 14.98 -21.18 1.83
CA VAL A 152 13.67 -20.80 1.25
C VAL A 152 13.42 -19.27 1.39
N PRO A 153 12.48 -18.69 0.63
CA PRO A 153 12.28 -17.23 0.60
C PRO A 153 12.08 -16.61 1.97
N TYR A 154 11.33 -17.24 2.86
CA TYR A 154 11.10 -16.75 4.21
C TYR A 154 12.38 -16.70 5.05
N GLU A 155 13.17 -17.74 5.02
CA GLU A 155 14.47 -17.79 5.72
C GLU A 155 15.44 -16.74 5.19
N ILE A 156 15.43 -16.49 3.87
CA ILE A 156 16.21 -15.42 3.24
C ILE A 156 15.78 -14.07 3.79
N LEU A 157 14.47 -13.79 3.84
CA LEU A 157 13.94 -12.54 4.37
C LEU A 157 14.31 -12.35 5.85
N GLN A 158 14.24 -13.40 6.66
CA GLN A 158 14.63 -13.34 8.08
C GLN A 158 16.10 -12.96 8.27
N ARG A 159 17.01 -13.39 7.38
CA ARG A 159 18.43 -13.01 7.44
C ARG A 159 18.67 -11.50 7.33
N PHE A 160 17.77 -10.80 6.65
CA PHE A 160 17.92 -9.35 6.43
C PHE A 160 17.01 -8.50 7.32
N TYR A 161 15.84 -9.01 7.69
CA TYR A 161 14.81 -8.21 8.40
C TYR A 161 14.56 -8.68 9.84
N GLY A 162 15.22 -9.79 10.27
CA GLY A 162 15.10 -10.34 11.61
C GLY A 162 14.07 -11.46 11.72
N ASP A 163 14.16 -12.22 12.81
CA ASP A 163 13.32 -13.39 13.05
C ASP A 163 11.87 -13.03 13.46
N ASP A 164 11.63 -11.75 13.74
CA ASP A 164 10.34 -11.21 14.14
C ASP A 164 9.46 -10.76 12.96
N ILE A 165 9.78 -11.19 11.74
CA ILE A 165 8.92 -10.98 10.57
C ILE A 165 7.90 -12.10 10.39
N ASN A 166 6.83 -11.80 9.66
CA ASN A 166 5.85 -12.76 9.16
C ASN A 166 5.45 -12.39 7.74
N ILE A 167 4.77 -13.31 7.04
CA ILE A 167 4.17 -13.05 5.73
C ILE A 167 2.65 -13.14 5.88
N VAL A 168 1.95 -12.11 5.43
CA VAL A 168 0.51 -12.16 5.18
C VAL A 168 0.33 -12.75 3.80
N PHE A 169 -0.40 -13.86 3.71
CA PHE A 169 -0.70 -14.54 2.45
C PHE A 169 -2.11 -14.21 1.99
N ASN A 170 -2.28 -14.09 0.67
CA ASN A 170 -3.58 -13.88 0.03
C ASN A 170 -4.37 -12.72 0.64
N ALA A 171 -3.70 -11.59 0.84
CA ALA A 171 -4.37 -10.38 1.29
C ALA A 171 -5.48 -9.97 0.30
N PRO A 172 -6.58 -9.38 0.78
CA PRO A 172 -7.64 -8.91 -0.10
C PRO A 172 -7.11 -7.89 -1.10
N VAL A 173 -7.63 -7.91 -2.32
CA VAL A 173 -7.30 -6.96 -3.39
C VAL A 173 -8.50 -6.04 -3.60
N GLY A 174 -8.27 -4.75 -3.64
CA GLY A 174 -9.33 -3.77 -3.81
C GLY A 174 -8.85 -2.45 -4.40
N ASN A 175 -9.78 -1.57 -4.69
CA ASN A 175 -9.46 -0.23 -5.18
C ASN A 175 -8.91 0.64 -4.06
N ASN A 176 -7.84 1.39 -4.36
CA ASN A 176 -7.30 2.45 -3.51
C ASN A 176 -8.20 3.71 -3.44
N GLU A 177 -9.48 3.58 -3.83
CA GLU A 177 -10.43 4.70 -3.74
C GLU A 177 -10.70 5.14 -2.29
N GLU A 178 -10.24 4.34 -1.34
CA GLU A 178 -10.35 4.56 0.10
C GLU A 178 -9.17 5.30 0.74
N SER A 179 -8.13 5.62 -0.03
CA SER A 179 -7.04 6.47 0.49
C SER A 179 -7.53 7.85 0.87
N TYR A 180 -7.01 8.39 1.98
CA TYR A 180 -7.34 9.76 2.38
C TYR A 180 -7.07 10.75 1.24
N PRO A 181 -8.03 11.59 0.87
CA PRO A 181 -7.95 12.44 -0.33
C PRO A 181 -6.94 13.59 -0.26
N GLY A 182 -6.07 13.62 0.77
CA GLY A 182 -5.05 14.64 0.96
C GLY A 182 -5.58 15.96 1.54
N VAL A 183 -6.90 16.14 1.59
CA VAL A 183 -7.57 17.32 2.16
C VAL A 183 -8.69 16.88 3.10
N ALA A 184 -8.87 17.64 4.19
CA ALA A 184 -9.95 17.36 5.12
C ALA A 184 -11.31 17.64 4.49
N LEU A 185 -12.22 16.66 4.57
CA LEU A 185 -13.60 16.79 4.09
C LEU A 185 -14.47 17.38 5.21
N ARG A 186 -15.31 18.33 4.85
CA ARG A 186 -16.21 19.05 5.77
C ARG A 186 -17.43 19.55 5.03
N LEU A 187 -18.41 20.06 5.76
CA LEU A 187 -19.60 20.66 5.19
C LEU A 187 -19.24 21.62 4.04
N GLY A 188 -19.82 21.39 2.88
CA GLY A 188 -19.56 22.14 1.65
C GLY A 188 -18.44 21.59 0.76
N SER A 189 -17.70 20.54 1.17
CA SER A 189 -16.76 19.87 0.28
C SER A 189 -17.47 19.19 -0.89
N ILE A 190 -16.89 19.27 -2.10
CA ILE A 190 -17.45 18.72 -3.34
C ILE A 190 -16.34 17.94 -4.05
N VAL A 191 -16.21 16.64 -3.73
CA VAL A 191 -15.21 15.76 -4.31
C VAL A 191 -15.73 14.32 -4.32
N GLU A 192 -15.19 13.46 -5.17
CA GLU A 192 -15.63 12.04 -5.30
C GLU A 192 -15.46 11.26 -3.99
N SER A 193 -14.43 11.57 -3.21
CA SER A 193 -14.17 10.92 -1.90
C SER A 193 -15.33 11.10 -0.90
N VAL A 194 -16.18 12.11 -1.05
CA VAL A 194 -17.39 12.26 -0.23
C VAL A 194 -18.38 11.11 -0.50
N ARG A 195 -18.48 10.65 -1.73
CA ARG A 195 -19.35 9.53 -2.11
C ARG A 195 -18.89 8.22 -1.44
N VAL A 196 -17.58 7.99 -1.39
CA VAL A 196 -16.98 6.84 -0.70
C VAL A 196 -17.31 6.93 0.79
N LEU A 197 -17.01 8.06 1.43
CA LEU A 197 -17.30 8.33 2.83
C LEU A 197 -18.77 8.06 3.20
N GLN A 198 -19.69 8.54 2.38
CA GLN A 198 -21.13 8.37 2.63
C GLN A 198 -21.58 6.91 2.54
N ARG A 199 -21.02 6.13 1.59
CA ARG A 199 -21.31 4.69 1.48
C ARG A 199 -20.81 3.94 2.71
N GLU A 200 -19.57 4.21 3.13
CA GLU A 200 -18.96 3.55 4.29
C GLU A 200 -19.69 3.91 5.58
N LEU A 201 -20.05 5.16 5.79
CA LEU A 201 -20.85 5.56 6.94
C LEU A 201 -22.22 4.86 6.98
N ASN A 202 -22.88 4.70 5.84
CA ASN A 202 -24.14 3.94 5.77
C ASN A 202 -23.94 2.46 6.08
N ARG A 203 -22.86 1.84 5.55
CA ARG A 203 -22.49 0.44 5.85
C ARG A 203 -22.21 0.23 7.34
N ILE A 204 -21.46 1.14 7.95
CA ILE A 204 -21.18 1.10 9.40
C ILE A 204 -22.48 1.33 10.20
N GLY A 205 -23.32 2.24 9.73
CA GLY A 205 -24.60 2.57 10.34
C GLY A 205 -25.56 1.39 10.42
N ASP A 206 -25.45 0.38 9.54
CA ASP A 206 -26.24 -0.86 9.61
C ASP A 206 -25.96 -1.64 10.92
N ASN A 207 -24.75 -1.51 11.48
CA ASN A 207 -24.37 -2.12 12.76
C ASN A 207 -24.41 -1.14 13.95
N TYR A 208 -24.42 0.15 13.69
CA TYR A 208 -24.41 1.23 14.69
C TYR A 208 -25.57 2.21 14.46
N PRO A 209 -26.80 1.87 14.91
CA PRO A 209 -28.00 2.68 14.61
C PRO A 209 -27.97 4.13 15.10
N ALA A 210 -27.00 4.47 15.96
CA ALA A 210 -26.78 5.85 16.40
C ALA A 210 -26.11 6.72 15.33
N ILE A 211 -25.57 6.12 14.25
CA ILE A 211 -25.08 6.85 13.08
C ILE A 211 -26.29 7.06 12.15
N PRO A 212 -26.73 8.30 11.94
CA PRO A 212 -27.88 8.55 11.07
C PRO A 212 -27.58 8.18 9.64
N ARG A 213 -28.54 7.50 8.98
CA ARG A 213 -28.40 7.12 7.58
C ARG A 213 -28.39 8.34 6.67
N ILE A 214 -27.45 8.38 5.74
CA ILE A 214 -27.36 9.41 4.72
C ILE A 214 -28.30 8.99 3.57
N PRO A 215 -29.35 9.77 3.29
CA PRO A 215 -30.43 9.34 2.39
C PRO A 215 -30.03 9.37 0.91
N GLN A 216 -29.10 10.24 0.53
CA GLN A 216 -28.65 10.42 -0.85
C GLN A 216 -27.13 10.43 -0.93
N ILE A 217 -26.57 9.46 -1.64
CA ILE A 217 -25.14 9.36 -1.89
C ILE A 217 -24.76 10.29 -3.05
N SER A 218 -23.86 11.23 -2.79
CA SER A 218 -23.44 12.25 -3.74
C SER A 218 -22.00 12.68 -3.51
N VAL A 219 -21.48 13.57 -4.35
CA VAL A 219 -20.15 14.20 -4.16
C VAL A 219 -20.19 15.37 -3.16
N TYR A 220 -21.39 15.73 -2.66
CA TYR A 220 -21.60 16.82 -1.73
C TYR A 220 -21.50 16.36 -0.28
N TYR A 221 -20.63 16.99 0.49
CA TYR A 221 -20.61 16.87 1.94
C TYR A 221 -21.69 17.81 2.52
N ASP A 222 -22.87 17.28 2.67
CA ASP A 222 -24.07 17.97 3.16
C ASP A 222 -24.26 17.81 4.69
N LEU A 223 -25.29 18.43 5.24
CA LEU A 223 -25.58 18.35 6.67
C LEU A 223 -25.90 16.93 7.15
N PRO A 224 -26.64 16.08 6.44
CA PRO A 224 -26.79 14.66 6.78
C PRO A 224 -25.45 13.94 6.88
N THR A 225 -24.51 14.21 5.98
CA THR A 225 -23.15 13.64 6.02
C THR A 225 -22.37 14.11 7.26
N GLU A 226 -22.42 15.41 7.57
CA GLU A 226 -21.77 15.95 8.77
C GLU A 226 -22.32 15.32 10.05
N ASN A 227 -23.64 15.18 10.15
CA ASN A 227 -24.29 14.56 11.31
C ASN A 227 -23.88 13.09 11.49
N ALA A 228 -23.77 12.34 10.39
CA ALA A 228 -23.31 10.95 10.43
C ALA A 228 -21.83 10.86 10.87
N VAL A 229 -20.98 11.76 10.37
CA VAL A 229 -19.56 11.85 10.78
C VAL A 229 -19.43 12.19 12.27
N ARG A 230 -20.16 13.19 12.78
CA ARG A 230 -20.12 13.54 14.20
C ARG A 230 -20.57 12.38 15.09
N ALA A 231 -21.63 11.66 14.70
CA ALA A 231 -22.09 10.48 15.42
C ALA A 231 -21.02 9.37 15.40
N PHE A 232 -20.43 9.10 14.25
CA PHE A 232 -19.33 8.15 14.12
C PHE A 232 -18.15 8.52 15.02
N GLN A 233 -17.67 9.77 14.91
CA GLN A 233 -16.54 10.26 15.72
C GLN A 233 -16.79 10.08 17.21
N LYS A 234 -18.00 10.37 17.69
CA LYS A 234 -18.38 10.19 19.10
C LYS A 234 -18.34 8.73 19.51
N ILE A 235 -18.86 7.81 18.69
CA ILE A 235 -18.89 6.36 18.98
C ILE A 235 -17.48 5.78 19.02
N PHE A 236 -16.61 6.23 18.12
CA PHE A 236 -15.26 5.69 17.96
C PHE A 236 -14.17 6.50 18.68
N ASN A 237 -14.55 7.36 19.65
CA ASN A 237 -13.64 8.15 20.49
C ASN A 237 -12.71 9.08 19.70
N LEU A 238 -13.22 9.68 18.63
CA LEU A 238 -12.58 10.77 17.91
C LEU A 238 -13.18 12.11 18.33
N THR A 239 -12.52 13.22 18.02
CA THR A 239 -13.06 14.57 18.23
C THR A 239 -14.30 14.75 17.35
N PRO A 240 -15.52 14.97 17.91
CA PRO A 240 -16.76 15.00 17.14
C PRO A 240 -16.98 16.38 16.49
N ASP A 241 -16.03 16.82 15.67
CA ASP A 241 -16.03 18.12 14.99
C ASP A 241 -16.74 18.11 13.62
N GLY A 242 -17.11 16.94 13.12
CA GLY A 242 -17.73 16.76 11.80
C GLY A 242 -16.75 16.98 10.65
N VAL A 243 -15.44 17.01 10.93
CA VAL A 243 -14.41 17.13 9.90
C VAL A 243 -13.73 15.78 9.71
N VAL A 244 -13.69 15.30 8.48
CA VAL A 244 -13.00 14.04 8.14
C VAL A 244 -11.57 14.38 7.76
N GLY A 245 -10.73 14.46 8.78
CA GLY A 245 -9.29 14.43 8.64
C GLY A 245 -8.77 13.00 8.46
N LYS A 246 -7.47 12.84 8.34
CA LYS A 246 -6.80 11.55 8.10
C LYS A 246 -7.20 10.47 9.11
N ALA A 247 -7.21 10.79 10.41
CA ALA A 247 -7.58 9.84 11.47
C ALA A 247 -9.06 9.39 11.37
N THR A 248 -9.97 10.30 11.02
CA THR A 248 -11.39 9.97 10.83
C THR A 248 -11.60 9.14 9.57
N TRP A 249 -10.91 9.49 8.48
CA TRP A 249 -10.98 8.76 7.21
C TRP A 249 -10.63 7.29 7.38
N TYR A 250 -9.43 6.98 7.90
CA TYR A 250 -9.00 5.59 8.09
C TYR A 250 -9.73 4.82 9.16
N LYS A 251 -10.54 5.48 9.95
CA LYS A 251 -11.41 4.80 10.90
C LYS A 251 -12.76 4.45 10.27
N ILE A 252 -13.14 5.12 9.18
CA ILE A 252 -14.37 4.90 8.41
C ILE A 252 -14.11 3.95 7.23
N CYS A 253 -13.08 4.21 6.45
CA CYS A 253 -12.67 3.48 5.25
C CYS A 253 -11.49 2.56 5.54
#